data_3df7708a031d7052a0883af2d91fb1e9
#
_entry.id   3df7708a031d7052a0883af2d91fb1e9
#
_cell.length_a   1.000
_cell.length_b   1.000
_cell.length_c   1.000
_cell.angle_alpha   90.00
_cell.angle_beta   90.00
_cell.angle_gamma   90.00
#
_symmetry.space_group_name_H-M   'P 1'
#
loop_
_entity.id
_entity.type
_entity.pdbx_description
1 polymer ?
#
loop_
_entity_poly.entity_id
_entity_poly.type
_entity_poly.pdbx_seq_one_letter_code
_entity_poly.pdbx_strand_id
1 'polypeptide(L)'
;IEDGYYGVLFDLLNRWFNVVKVFDREKNLVGYYSDIRTPPERFEHGYEAKDLFIDFWVELDGTYHILDQKEFEEAEIDDHLNRKVKGTIDKMKKMIEEEEYPPKEVINFEITADEID
;
A
#
# COMPACT_ATOMS: atom_id res chain seq x y z
N ILE A 1 4.03 5.58 12.79
CA ILE A 1 4.60 4.26 13.14
C ILE A 1 5.78 4.46 14.09
N GLU A 2 5.76 3.78 15.20
CA GLU A 2 6.77 3.91 16.24
C GLU A 2 7.88 2.87 16.09
N ASP A 3 9.00 3.10 16.80
CA ASP A 3 10.10 2.15 16.83
C ASP A 3 9.64 0.79 17.36
N GLY A 4 10.12 -0.27 16.72
CA GLY A 4 9.75 -1.63 17.07
C GLY A 4 8.51 -2.16 16.37
N TYR A 5 7.88 -1.36 15.53
CA TYR A 5 6.78 -1.83 14.68
C TYR A 5 7.33 -2.64 13.51
N TYR A 6 6.53 -3.58 13.03
CA TYR A 6 6.89 -4.45 11.90
C TYR A 6 5.98 -4.21 10.73
N GLY A 7 6.53 -4.33 9.53
CA GLY A 7 5.74 -4.28 8.32
C GLY A 7 5.98 -5.55 7.48
N VAL A 8 4.91 -6.12 6.95
CA VAL A 8 5.00 -7.21 5.97
C VAL A 8 4.49 -6.68 4.65
N LEU A 9 5.39 -6.60 3.68
CA LEU A 9 5.08 -6.07 2.36
C LEU A 9 4.45 -7.14 1.47
N PHE A 10 3.31 -6.80 0.89
CA PHE A 10 2.68 -7.57 -0.18
C PHE A 10 2.84 -6.79 -1.48
N ASP A 11 3.75 -7.23 -2.33
CA ASP A 11 4.04 -6.56 -3.59
C ASP A 11 3.15 -7.14 -4.68
N LEU A 12 2.01 -6.48 -4.89
CA LEU A 12 0.95 -6.98 -5.78
C LEU A 12 1.32 -6.70 -7.24
N LEU A 13 1.72 -7.73 -7.96
CA LEU A 13 2.32 -7.61 -9.29
C LEU A 13 1.41 -6.99 -10.35
N ASN A 14 0.10 -7.15 -10.23
CA ASN A 14 -0.86 -6.65 -11.23
C ASN A 14 -1.64 -5.42 -10.74
N ARG A 15 -1.17 -4.77 -9.70
CA ARG A 15 -1.85 -3.62 -9.09
C ARG A 15 -0.97 -2.38 -9.11
N TRP A 16 -1.62 -1.22 -9.08
CA TRP A 16 -0.96 0.08 -9.00
C TRP A 16 -0.68 0.50 -7.55
N PHE A 17 -0.77 -0.41 -6.63
CA PHE A 17 -0.46 -0.19 -5.23
C PHE A 17 0.08 -1.47 -4.59
N ASN A 18 0.86 -1.30 -3.55
CA ASN A 18 1.26 -2.40 -2.67
C ASN A 18 0.46 -2.33 -1.37
N VAL A 19 0.62 -3.30 -0.51
CA VAL A 19 0.05 -3.27 0.84
C VAL A 19 1.12 -3.70 1.83
N VAL A 20 1.29 -2.92 2.89
CA VAL A 20 2.12 -3.29 4.03
C VAL A 20 1.20 -3.54 5.21
N LYS A 21 1.24 -4.75 5.74
CA LYS A 21 0.51 -5.12 6.94
C LYS A 21 1.37 -4.73 8.15
N VAL A 22 0.87 -3.80 8.97
CA VAL A 22 1.67 -3.18 10.03
C VAL A 22 1.29 -3.73 11.40
N PHE A 23 2.31 -4.19 12.14
CA PHE A 23 2.16 -4.76 13.48
C PHE A 23 2.94 -3.92 14.49
N ASP A 24 2.44 -3.86 15.72
CA ASP A 24 3.13 -3.19 16.81
C ASP A 24 4.22 -4.10 17.43
N ARG A 25 4.86 -3.62 18.50
CA ARG A 25 5.91 -4.39 19.19
C ARG A 25 5.41 -5.67 19.81
N GLU A 26 4.13 -5.73 20.14
CA GLU A 26 3.48 -6.90 20.75
C GLU A 26 2.88 -7.83 19.71
N LYS A 27 3.16 -7.58 18.42
CA LYS A 27 2.70 -8.38 17.28
C LYS A 27 1.19 -8.27 17.03
N ASN A 28 0.57 -7.19 17.49
CA ASN A 28 -0.82 -6.88 17.19
C ASN A 28 -0.92 -6.10 15.89
N LEU A 29 -1.89 -6.46 15.06
CA LEU A 29 -2.15 -5.73 13.82
C LEU A 29 -2.64 -4.32 14.15
N VAL A 30 -2.00 -3.32 13.55
CA VAL A 30 -2.31 -1.90 13.78
C VAL A 30 -3.10 -1.31 12.61
N GLY A 31 -2.77 -1.70 11.40
CA GLY A 31 -3.39 -1.17 10.21
C GLY A 31 -2.64 -1.57 8.95
N TYR A 32 -2.97 -0.91 7.86
CA TYR A 32 -2.39 -1.18 6.55
C TYR A 32 -1.86 0.10 5.94
N TYR A 33 -0.73 -0.02 5.27
CA TYR A 33 -0.10 1.07 4.54
C TYR A 33 0.02 0.68 3.08
N SER A 34 -0.32 1.59 2.17
CA SER A 34 -0.20 1.33 0.73
C SER A 34 0.51 2.48 0.04
N ASP A 35 1.49 2.14 -0.79
CA ASP A 35 2.11 3.07 -1.71
C ASP A 35 1.44 2.94 -3.07
N ILE A 36 1.07 4.06 -3.69
CA ILE A 36 0.65 4.05 -5.08
C ILE A 36 1.90 4.09 -5.94
N ARG A 37 2.02 3.11 -6.81
CA ARG A 37 3.19 2.92 -7.67
C ARG A 37 2.78 2.24 -8.97
N THR A 38 3.62 2.29 -9.99
CA THR A 38 3.37 1.50 -11.20
C THR A 38 3.44 0.01 -10.87
N PRO A 39 2.72 -0.85 -11.60
CA PRO A 39 2.86 -2.29 -11.40
C PRO A 39 4.33 -2.69 -11.59
N PRO A 40 4.86 -3.62 -10.77
CA PRO A 40 6.23 -4.06 -10.91
C PRO A 40 6.49 -4.69 -12.28
N GLU A 41 7.59 -4.29 -12.92
CA GLU A 41 8.04 -4.87 -14.18
C GLU A 41 9.25 -5.77 -13.92
N ARG A 42 9.30 -6.89 -14.63
CA ARG A 42 10.39 -7.85 -14.48
C ARG A 42 11.58 -7.47 -15.36
N PHE A 43 12.74 -7.43 -14.73
CA PHE A 43 14.05 -7.26 -15.40
C PHE A 43 14.96 -8.42 -15.03
N GLU A 44 16.14 -8.48 -15.64
CA GLU A 44 17.12 -9.55 -15.34
C GLU A 44 17.52 -9.61 -13.87
N HIS A 45 17.56 -8.44 -13.21
CA HIS A 45 17.96 -8.33 -11.79
C HIS A 45 16.77 -8.41 -10.82
N GLY A 46 15.54 -8.67 -11.30
CA GLY A 46 14.35 -8.76 -10.47
C GLY A 46 13.21 -7.88 -10.96
N TYR A 47 12.48 -7.29 -10.04
CA TYR A 47 11.34 -6.42 -10.35
C TYR A 47 11.62 -4.97 -9.99
N GLU A 48 11.11 -4.06 -10.81
CA GLU A 48 11.16 -2.62 -10.54
C GLU A 48 9.78 -2.01 -10.66
N ALA A 49 9.49 -1.03 -9.80
CA ALA A 49 8.28 -0.25 -9.84
C ALA A 49 8.61 1.21 -9.55
N LYS A 50 7.86 2.13 -10.14
CA LYS A 50 8.05 3.57 -9.93
C LYS A 50 7.08 4.07 -8.87
N ASP A 51 7.61 4.66 -7.80
CA ASP A 51 6.81 5.32 -6.77
C ASP A 51 6.17 6.58 -7.34
N LEU A 52 4.89 6.78 -7.06
CA LEU A 52 4.11 7.92 -7.57
C LEU A 52 3.74 8.91 -6.48
N PHE A 53 4.45 8.89 -5.34
CA PHE A 53 4.41 9.90 -4.26
C PHE A 53 3.16 9.96 -3.40
N ILE A 54 2.15 9.13 -3.65
CA ILE A 54 0.94 9.12 -2.83
C ILE A 54 0.84 7.84 -2.04
N ASP A 55 0.56 7.96 -0.75
CA ASP A 55 0.43 6.84 0.15
C ASP A 55 -0.92 6.87 0.85
N PHE A 56 -1.39 5.70 1.25
CA PHE A 56 -2.57 5.54 2.10
C PHE A 56 -2.17 4.90 3.42
N TRP A 57 -2.66 5.44 4.52
CA TRP A 57 -2.70 4.75 5.80
C TRP A 57 -4.13 4.38 6.09
N VAL A 58 -4.40 3.09 6.33
CA VAL A 58 -5.75 2.57 6.55
C VAL A 58 -5.83 1.90 7.91
N GLU A 59 -6.68 2.44 8.78
CA GLU A 59 -6.90 1.90 10.11
C GLU A 59 -7.79 0.66 10.06
N LEU A 60 -7.79 -0.14 11.11
CA LEU A 60 -8.55 -1.40 11.14
C LEU A 60 -10.06 -1.20 11.02
N ASP A 61 -10.58 -0.03 11.42
CA ASP A 61 -12.00 0.30 11.32
C ASP A 61 -12.41 0.80 9.92
N GLY A 62 -11.45 0.92 9.00
CA GLY A 62 -11.69 1.41 7.65
C GLY A 62 -11.46 2.91 7.46
N THR A 63 -11.11 3.63 8.53
CA THR A 63 -10.71 5.04 8.38
C THR A 63 -9.40 5.11 7.60
N TYR A 64 -9.35 5.97 6.60
CA TYR A 64 -8.15 6.09 5.80
C TYR A 64 -7.64 7.53 5.72
N HIS A 65 -6.34 7.66 5.51
CA HIS A 65 -5.63 8.94 5.38
C HIS A 65 -4.78 8.89 4.11
N ILE A 66 -4.90 9.92 3.28
CA ILE A 66 -4.09 10.03 2.07
C ILE A 66 -2.94 10.97 2.38
N LEU A 67 -1.72 10.48 2.15
CA LEU A 67 -0.49 11.18 2.49
C LEU A 67 0.23 11.65 1.21
N ASP A 68 0.93 12.78 1.32
CA ASP A 68 1.83 13.28 0.28
C ASP A 68 1.18 13.71 -1.05
N GLN A 69 -0.14 13.99 -1.04
CA GLN A 69 -0.85 14.49 -2.22
C GLN A 69 -0.20 15.75 -2.80
N LYS A 70 0.33 16.61 -1.92
CA LYS A 70 0.97 17.85 -2.35
C LYS A 70 2.22 17.58 -3.18
N GLU A 71 3.03 16.62 -2.78
CA GLU A 71 4.23 16.23 -3.52
C GLU A 71 3.86 15.72 -4.92
N PHE A 72 2.77 14.95 -5.00
CA PHE A 72 2.26 14.45 -6.27
C PHE A 72 1.80 15.60 -7.17
N GLU A 73 1.07 16.58 -6.63
CA GLU A 73 0.57 17.72 -7.39
C GLU A 73 1.71 18.61 -7.91
N GLU A 74 2.80 18.71 -7.15
CA GLU A 74 3.98 19.48 -7.52
C GLU A 74 4.92 18.73 -8.47
N ALA A 75 4.79 17.41 -8.57
CA ALA A 75 5.61 16.60 -9.45
C ALA A 75 5.15 16.76 -10.91
N GLU A 76 6.11 16.92 -11.81
CA GLU A 76 5.83 17.01 -13.24
C GLU A 76 5.70 15.61 -13.83
N ILE A 77 4.51 15.04 -13.75
CA ILE A 77 4.21 13.75 -14.37
C ILE A 77 3.26 13.96 -15.54
N ASP A 78 3.32 13.05 -16.52
CA ASP A 78 2.48 13.17 -17.70
C ASP A 78 0.99 12.93 -17.39
N ASP A 79 0.12 13.37 -18.30
CA ASP A 79 -1.32 13.28 -18.13
C ASP A 79 -1.81 11.85 -18.01
N HIS A 80 -1.16 10.91 -18.68
CA HIS A 80 -1.53 9.50 -18.62
C HIS A 80 -1.32 8.93 -17.21
N LEU A 81 -0.14 9.15 -16.64
CA LEU A 81 0.17 8.73 -15.28
C LEU A 81 -0.72 9.43 -14.26
N ASN A 82 -0.97 10.72 -14.46
CA ASN A 82 -1.84 11.48 -13.57
C ASN A 82 -3.24 10.87 -13.50
N ARG A 83 -3.82 10.53 -14.66
CA ARG A 83 -5.12 9.87 -14.71
C ARG A 83 -5.11 8.49 -14.08
N LYS A 84 -4.03 7.72 -14.28
CA LYS A 84 -3.88 6.40 -13.66
C LYS A 84 -3.82 6.50 -12.14
N VAL A 85 -3.08 7.46 -11.62
CA VAL A 85 -2.97 7.68 -10.17
C VAL A 85 -4.32 8.08 -9.58
N LYS A 86 -5.00 9.03 -10.20
CA LYS A 86 -6.33 9.46 -9.74
C LYS A 86 -7.35 8.33 -9.78
N GLY A 87 -7.33 7.52 -10.83
CA GLY A 87 -8.17 6.35 -10.94
C GLY A 87 -7.87 5.30 -9.86
N THR A 88 -6.59 5.13 -9.53
CA THR A 88 -6.17 4.22 -8.47
C THR A 88 -6.64 4.70 -7.10
N ILE A 89 -6.52 6.00 -6.83
CA ILE A 89 -7.03 6.60 -5.59
C ILE A 89 -8.53 6.33 -5.43
N ASP A 90 -9.31 6.61 -6.48
CA ASP A 90 -10.75 6.40 -6.46
C ASP A 90 -11.11 4.94 -6.25
N LYS A 91 -10.39 4.04 -6.90
CA LYS A 91 -10.57 2.60 -6.75
C LYS A 91 -10.26 2.14 -5.33
N MET A 92 -9.18 2.63 -4.74
CA MET A 92 -8.82 2.27 -3.37
C MET A 92 -9.84 2.77 -2.36
N LYS A 93 -10.34 4.00 -2.53
CA LYS A 93 -11.42 4.54 -1.69
C LYS A 93 -12.65 3.65 -1.75
N LYS A 94 -13.04 3.24 -2.95
CA LYS A 94 -14.18 2.35 -3.16
C LYS A 94 -13.97 0.99 -2.50
N MET A 95 -12.80 0.41 -2.67
CA MET A 95 -12.46 -0.87 -2.05
C MET A 95 -12.55 -0.79 -0.52
N ILE A 96 -12.06 0.29 0.06
CA ILE A 96 -12.12 0.49 1.52
C ILE A 96 -13.58 0.61 1.97
N GLU A 97 -14.38 1.41 1.28
CA GLU A 97 -15.80 1.62 1.60
C GLU A 97 -16.62 0.34 1.47
N GLU A 98 -16.29 -0.52 0.52
CA GLU A 98 -16.98 -1.79 0.27
C GLU A 98 -16.39 -2.97 1.05
N GLU A 99 -15.44 -2.71 1.94
CA GLU A 99 -14.74 -3.71 2.73
C GLU A 99 -13.99 -4.76 1.89
N GLU A 100 -13.47 -4.32 0.73
CA GLU A 100 -12.67 -5.14 -0.16
C GLU A 100 -11.17 -4.85 -0.07
N TYR A 101 -10.78 -3.92 0.78
CA TYR A 101 -9.40 -3.59 1.08
C TYR A 101 -9.06 -4.00 2.51
N PRO A 102 -7.93 -4.61 2.77
CA PRO A 102 -6.96 -5.06 1.77
C PRO A 102 -7.44 -6.32 1.03
N PRO A 103 -6.77 -6.70 -0.09
CA PRO A 103 -7.11 -7.94 -0.78
C PRO A 103 -7.05 -9.17 0.13
N LYS A 104 -7.82 -10.20 -0.19
CA LYS A 104 -7.94 -11.39 0.67
C LYS A 104 -6.62 -12.07 0.99
N GLU A 105 -5.68 -12.10 0.04
CA GLU A 105 -4.36 -12.70 0.24
C GLU A 105 -3.58 -11.98 1.35
N VAL A 106 -3.84 -10.70 1.56
CA VAL A 106 -3.22 -9.93 2.65
C VAL A 106 -3.90 -10.23 3.97
N ILE A 107 -5.23 -10.24 3.98
CA ILE A 107 -6.01 -10.51 5.20
C ILE A 107 -5.71 -11.90 5.75
N ASN A 108 -5.65 -12.88 4.87
CA ASN A 108 -5.51 -14.28 5.25
C ASN A 108 -4.09 -14.69 5.61
N PHE A 109 -3.12 -13.81 5.38
CA PHE A 109 -1.74 -14.07 5.75
C PHE A 109 -1.57 -13.92 7.27
N GLU A 110 -1.07 -14.95 7.93
CA GLU A 110 -0.77 -14.93 9.36
C GLU A 110 0.72 -15.11 9.59
N ILE A 111 1.26 -14.32 10.50
CA ILE A 111 2.66 -14.41 10.90
C ILE A 111 2.73 -15.12 12.25
N THR A 112 3.50 -16.19 12.31
CA THR A 112 3.77 -16.87 13.58
C THR A 112 4.93 -16.19 14.31
N ALA A 113 5.06 -16.42 15.61
CA ALA A 113 6.15 -15.87 16.40
C ALA A 113 7.53 -16.25 15.84
N ASP A 114 7.65 -17.43 15.26
CA ASP A 114 8.90 -17.93 14.69
C ASP A 114 9.32 -17.18 13.42
N GLU A 115 8.39 -16.60 12.71
CA GLU A 115 8.65 -15.90 11.45
C GLU A 115 9.09 -14.44 11.66
N ILE A 116 8.85 -13.89 12.85
CA ILE A 116 9.15 -12.48 13.15
C ILE A 116 10.57 -12.29 13.69
N ASP A 117 11.12 -13.27 14.30
CA ASP A 117 12.45 -13.19 14.94
C ASP A 117 13.62 -13.03 13.95
#